data_c42e0388a8db65325ef69a0bbd1a5f31
#
_entry.id   c42e0388a8db65325ef69a0bbd1a5f31
#
_cell.length_a   1.000
_cell.length_b   1.000
_cell.length_c   1.000
_cell.angle_alpha   90.00
_cell.angle_beta   90.00
_cell.angle_gamma   90.00
#
_symmetry.space_group_name_H-M   'P 1'
#
loop_
_entity.id
_entity.type
_entity.pdbx_description
1 polymer ?
#
loop_
_entity_poly.entity_id
_entity_poly.type
_entity_poly.pdbx_seq_one_letter_code
_entity_poly.pdbx_strand_id
1 'polypeptide(L)' 'MTITKDMNIMDIIRVDENLAGILIASGMHCLGCAAAHFENLEEACAVHGIDADALCRDLNDYLESKAN' A
#
# COMPACT_ATOMS: atom_id res chain seq x y z
N MET A 1 5.10 -13.25 -1.66
CA MET A 1 4.33 -12.73 -0.53
C MET A 1 3.15 -11.94 -1.03
N THR A 2 2.01 -12.07 -0.40
CA THR A 2 0.78 -11.42 -0.83
C THR A 2 0.42 -10.25 0.09
N ILE A 3 0.17 -9.08 -0.51
CA ILE A 3 -0.31 -7.92 0.23
C ILE A 3 -1.81 -8.10 0.49
N THR A 4 -2.24 -7.80 1.70
CA THR A 4 -3.65 -7.84 2.09
C THR A 4 -4.09 -6.48 2.61
N LYS A 5 -5.40 -6.24 2.62
CA LYS A 5 -5.95 -4.94 3.00
C LYS A 5 -5.78 -4.63 4.49
N ASP A 6 -5.60 -5.64 5.30
CA ASP A 6 -5.41 -5.48 6.75
C ASP A 6 -3.95 -5.28 7.15
N MET A 7 -3.02 -5.34 6.19
CA MET A 7 -1.61 -5.08 6.47
C MET A 7 -1.38 -3.59 6.77
N ASN A 8 -0.54 -3.33 7.76
CA ASN A 8 -0.12 -1.98 8.07
C ASN A 8 0.68 -1.39 6.91
N ILE A 9 0.51 -0.11 6.63
CA ILE A 9 1.20 0.57 5.52
C ILE A 9 2.72 0.39 5.63
N MET A 10 3.27 0.52 6.83
CA MET A 10 4.72 0.37 7.00
C MET A 10 5.19 -1.04 6.72
N ASP A 11 4.39 -2.04 7.06
CA ASP A 11 4.73 -3.43 6.76
C ASP A 11 4.72 -3.70 5.26
N ILE A 12 3.80 -3.09 4.53
CA ILE A 12 3.75 -3.17 3.07
C ILE A 12 5.04 -2.62 2.46
N ILE A 13 5.47 -1.45 2.91
CA ILE A 13 6.69 -0.80 2.42
C ILE A 13 7.92 -1.67 2.73
N ARG A 14 7.92 -2.37 3.86
CA ARG A 14 9.02 -3.26 4.24
C ARG A 14 9.12 -4.49 3.35
N VAL A 15 8.03 -4.91 2.74
CA VAL A 15 8.05 -6.03 1.78
C VAL A 15 8.89 -5.63 0.56
N ASP A 16 8.68 -4.41 0.07
CA ASP A 16 9.43 -3.85 -1.04
C ASP A 16 9.27 -2.34 -1.02
N GLU A 17 10.38 -1.61 -0.94
CA GLU A 17 10.34 -0.14 -0.87
C GLU A 17 9.71 0.50 -2.10
N ASN A 18 9.73 -0.17 -3.24
CA ASN A 18 9.08 0.34 -4.46
C ASN A 18 7.57 0.41 -4.35
N LEU A 19 6.99 -0.34 -3.42
CA LEU A 19 5.54 -0.27 -3.17
C LEU A 19 5.15 1.12 -2.65
N ALA A 20 6.06 1.82 -1.98
CA ALA A 20 5.81 3.21 -1.54
C ALA A 20 5.49 4.11 -2.73
N GLY A 21 6.21 3.94 -3.84
CA GLY A 21 5.95 4.71 -5.07
C GLY A 21 4.57 4.45 -5.63
N ILE A 22 4.11 3.20 -5.58
CA ILE A 22 2.77 2.84 -6.06
C ILE A 22 1.70 3.48 -5.16
N LEU A 23 1.90 3.43 -3.85
CA LEU A 23 0.97 4.04 -2.89
C LEU A 23 0.87 5.56 -3.12
N ILE A 24 2.01 6.23 -3.30
CA ILE A 24 2.04 7.67 -3.56
C ILE A 24 1.33 7.99 -4.89
N ALA A 25 1.60 7.23 -5.93
CA ALA A 25 0.97 7.42 -7.23
C ALA A 25 -0.55 7.23 -7.19
N SER A 26 -1.03 6.44 -6.23
CA SER A 26 -2.47 6.19 -6.03
C SER A 26 -3.17 7.32 -5.28
N GLY A 27 -2.42 8.26 -4.72
CA GLY A 27 -2.99 9.41 -4.00
C GLY A 27 -2.64 9.47 -2.53
N MET A 28 -1.84 8.55 -2.01
CA MET A 28 -1.39 8.58 -0.62
C MET A 28 -0.13 9.43 -0.51
N HIS A 29 -0.30 10.71 -0.15
CA HIS A 29 0.80 11.66 -0.16
C HIS A 29 1.64 11.70 1.10
N CYS A 30 1.21 11.08 2.19
CA CYS A 30 1.81 11.26 3.51
C CYS A 30 2.33 9.97 4.11
N LEU A 31 3.14 9.21 3.37
CA LEU A 31 3.67 7.94 3.88
C LEU A 31 4.65 8.13 5.04
N GLY A 32 5.23 9.30 5.19
CA GLY A 32 6.10 9.62 6.33
C GLY A 32 5.37 10.18 7.53
N CYS A 33 4.05 10.31 7.45
CA CYS A 33 3.23 10.85 8.52
C CYS A 33 3.05 9.83 9.65
N ALA A 34 2.93 10.30 10.90
CA ALA A 34 2.72 9.42 12.04
C ALA A 34 1.47 8.54 11.89
N ALA A 35 0.43 9.05 11.23
CA ALA A 35 -0.79 8.29 11.00
C ALA A 35 -0.55 7.02 10.16
N ALA A 36 0.36 7.09 9.20
CA ALA A 36 0.68 5.95 8.34
C ALA A 36 1.26 4.76 9.12
N HIS A 37 1.83 5.00 10.29
CA HIS A 37 2.38 3.93 11.12
C HIS A 37 1.32 3.08 11.81
N PHE A 38 0.09 3.61 11.91
CA PHE A 38 -0.98 2.95 12.66
C PHE A 38 -2.14 2.49 11.79
N GLU A 39 -2.17 2.90 10.53
CA GLU A 39 -3.26 2.55 9.62
C GLU A 39 -2.91 1.33 8.78
N ASN A 40 -3.92 0.48 8.53
CA ASN A 40 -3.77 -0.57 7.54
C ASN A 40 -4.13 0.00 6.16
N LEU A 41 -3.91 -0.80 5.12
CA LEU A 41 -4.15 -0.36 3.74
C LEU A 41 -5.61 0.06 3.52
N GLU A 42 -6.56 -0.71 4.04
CA GLU A 42 -7.98 -0.41 3.87
C GLU A 42 -8.36 0.92 4.52
N GLU A 43 -7.87 1.16 5.73
CA GLU A 43 -8.15 2.41 6.45
C GLU A 43 -7.55 3.61 5.72
N ALA A 44 -6.32 3.50 5.26
CA ALA A 44 -5.65 4.56 4.52
C ALA A 44 -6.39 4.86 3.21
N CYS A 45 -6.82 3.83 2.50
CA CYS A 45 -7.59 4.00 1.26
C CYS A 45 -8.92 4.71 1.52
N ALA A 46 -9.59 4.39 2.62
CA ALA A 46 -10.86 5.03 2.97
C ALA A 46 -10.68 6.54 3.21
N VAL A 47 -9.60 6.91 3.90
CA VAL A 47 -9.31 8.33 4.18
C VAL A 47 -9.03 9.10 2.88
N HIS A 48 -8.35 8.48 1.93
CA HIS A 48 -7.96 9.15 0.68
C HIS A 48 -8.94 8.93 -0.48
N GLY A 49 -10.04 8.22 -0.25
CA GLY A 49 -11.03 7.95 -1.30
C GLY A 49 -10.53 7.00 -2.37
N ILE A 50 -9.64 6.08 -2.02
CA ILE A 50 -9.03 5.12 -2.94
C ILE A 50 -9.73 3.77 -2.81
N ASP A 51 -9.91 3.07 -3.93
CA ASP A 51 -10.44 1.70 -3.92
C ASP A 51 -9.37 0.75 -3.39
N ALA A 52 -9.57 0.26 -2.17
CA ALA A 52 -8.61 -0.62 -1.51
C ALA A 52 -8.40 -1.94 -2.26
N ASP A 53 -9.45 -2.50 -2.83
CA ASP A 53 -9.33 -3.76 -3.58
C ASP A 53 -8.48 -3.57 -4.84
N ALA A 54 -8.71 -2.48 -5.56
CA ALA A 54 -7.94 -2.19 -6.77
C ALA A 54 -6.48 -1.92 -6.44
N LEU A 55 -6.21 -1.13 -5.41
CA LEU A 55 -4.84 -0.82 -5.01
C LEU A 55 -4.12 -2.06 -4.50
N CYS A 56 -4.78 -2.89 -3.71
CA CYS A 56 -4.21 -4.12 -3.21
C CYS A 56 -3.81 -5.04 -4.38
N ARG A 57 -4.66 -5.13 -5.39
CA ARG A 57 -4.35 -5.90 -6.59
C ARG A 57 -3.14 -5.35 -7.32
N ASP A 58 -3.05 -4.03 -7.46
CA ASP A 58 -1.91 -3.40 -8.13
C ASP A 58 -0.60 -3.69 -7.41
N LEU A 59 -0.61 -3.64 -6.09
CA LEU A 59 0.57 -3.95 -5.29
C LEU A 59 1.01 -5.40 -5.49
N ASN A 60 0.06 -6.32 -5.48
CA ASN A 60 0.35 -7.74 -5.68
C ASN A 60 0.80 -8.03 -7.10
N ASP A 61 0.21 -7.37 -8.10
CA ASP A 61 0.62 -7.53 -9.50
C ASP A 61 2.07 -7.09 -9.67
N TYR A 62 2.47 -6.00 -9.04
CA TYR A 62 3.86 -5.54 -9.07
C TYR A 62 4.80 -6.59 -8.48
N LEU A 63 4.47 -7.12 -7.30
CA LEU A 63 5.31 -8.13 -6.64
C LEU A 63 5.41 -9.40 -7.47
N GLU A 64 4.32 -9.84 -8.05
CA GLU A 64 4.29 -11.02 -8.90
C GLU A 64 5.12 -10.82 -10.16
N SER A 65 5.00 -9.66 -10.79
CA SER A 65 5.79 -9.31 -11.97
C SER A 65 7.27 -9.26 -11.65
N LYS A 66 7.63 -8.72 -10.49
CA LYS A 66 9.02 -8.64 -10.06
C LYS A 66 9.62 -10.01 -9.77
N ALA A 67 8.82 -10.94 -9.26
CA ALA A 67 9.26 -12.28 -8.91
C ALA A 67 9.61 -13.12 -10.15
N ASN A 68 9.10 -12.74 -11.29
CA ASN A 68 9.39 -13.41 -12.56
C ASN A 68 10.55 -12.71 -13.27
#